data_173a65c0b1acce5aaf1988bd03ca32b1
#
_entry.id   173a65c0b1acce5aaf1988bd03ca32b1
#
_cell.length_a   1.000
_cell.length_b   1.000
_cell.length_c   1.000
_cell.angle_alpha   90.00
_cell.angle_beta   90.00
_cell.angle_gamma   90.00
#
_symmetry.space_group_name_H-M   'P 1'
#
loop_
_entity.id
_entity.type
_entity.pdbx_description
1 polymer ?
#
loop_
_entity_poly.entity_id
_entity_poly.type
_entity_poly.pdbx_seq_one_letter_code
_entity_poly.pdbx_strand_id
1 'polypeptide(L)'
;VKNYNKKRLKMEFNRIYNRQEFVNFLQNSFLPEDFMSSTTPVEFRTKMKYTTQAIKLGSSDTLDLVVYEVKHNSKNDARISLSKEAFRMLADEMEDRALVIFVPEDNNDNYRFSLIEITLEVKDDSARITRNYSNPRRYSYFLGKGIAYYTPNKYLNEKGRVVNAEDLRSRFSVEVLTKEFYQELSDWYAWAIKIIRFPNDLNDKTDDDKFNNESAIRLITRLIFVWFLKQRHLVPDEFFDEKYIADNLIASFNPHAKVDLFYKSDESKYYKAILQNLFFAMLNSPITPEGSKELSERHFRKGRGDYDNNKLMRYEYYFKNPQLFVDLANKTVPFLNGGLFDCLDEKDKDLYYDGFSDREAVKKALIVPDYLFFGEEVGKNIDLSEWYGDKKKKKVSARGIIDILKRYNFTVEENTPFDKEVSLDPELLGKVFENLLASYNPETQTTARKQTGSFYTPREIVQYMVDESLVAHLKRTVGDDLETQYRQLMQYTDEVVNFTEEQRKQIMQSLYNCKVLDPACVLELSLWVCCNRWCIFLAVLTPIIRNGRR
;
A
#
# COMPACT_ATOMS: atom_id res chain seq x y z
N VAL A 1 -25.78 -41.86 13.73
CA VAL A 1 -25.90 -40.43 13.35
C VAL A 1 -24.72 -40.13 12.44
N LYS A 2 -24.96 -40.05 11.11
CA LYS A 2 -23.95 -39.76 10.10
C LYS A 2 -23.62 -38.26 10.19
N ASN A 3 -22.42 -37.92 10.68
CA ASN A 3 -21.84 -36.59 10.53
C ASN A 3 -21.60 -36.31 9.04
N TYR A 4 -22.54 -35.65 8.42
CA TYR A 4 -22.30 -34.95 7.15
C TYR A 4 -21.40 -33.76 7.44
N ASN A 5 -20.10 -33.92 7.19
CA ASN A 5 -19.19 -32.80 7.01
C ASN A 5 -19.74 -31.94 5.83
N LYS A 6 -20.59 -30.97 6.14
CA LYS A 6 -20.92 -29.91 5.16
C LYS A 6 -19.59 -29.22 4.81
N LYS A 7 -19.04 -29.54 3.65
CA LYS A 7 -17.91 -28.80 3.08
C LYS A 7 -18.31 -27.32 3.11
N ARG A 8 -17.65 -26.50 3.96
CA ARG A 8 -17.87 -25.06 4.00
C ARG A 8 -17.67 -24.52 2.58
N LEU A 9 -18.65 -23.81 2.07
CA LEU A 9 -18.57 -23.17 0.77
C LEU A 9 -17.59 -22.00 0.90
N LYS A 10 -16.41 -22.13 0.29
CA LYS A 10 -15.43 -21.04 0.24
C LYS A 10 -15.81 -20.10 -0.89
N MET A 11 -15.90 -18.79 -0.59
CA MET A 11 -16.13 -17.75 -1.57
C MET A 11 -14.82 -17.45 -2.31
N GLU A 12 -14.85 -17.32 -3.63
CA GLU A 12 -13.71 -16.86 -4.43
C GLU A 12 -13.78 -15.35 -4.63
N PHE A 13 -13.05 -14.60 -3.80
CA PHE A 13 -13.08 -13.13 -3.79
C PHE A 13 -12.38 -12.46 -4.97
N ASN A 14 -11.64 -13.19 -5.78
CA ASN A 14 -10.92 -12.72 -6.97
C ASN A 14 -11.74 -12.85 -8.27
N ARG A 15 -13.06 -12.99 -8.15
CA ARG A 15 -14.01 -13.08 -9.26
C ARG A 15 -14.94 -11.87 -9.30
N ILE A 16 -15.63 -11.74 -10.43
CA ILE A 16 -16.72 -10.77 -10.59
C ILE A 16 -17.80 -11.00 -9.53
N TYR A 17 -18.48 -9.93 -9.14
CA TYR A 17 -19.55 -10.02 -8.15
C TYR A 17 -20.73 -10.85 -8.64
N ASN A 18 -21.18 -11.77 -7.79
CA ASN A 18 -22.42 -12.55 -7.97
C ASN A 18 -23.21 -12.53 -6.66
N ARG A 19 -24.40 -11.92 -6.68
CA ARG A 19 -25.28 -11.79 -5.51
C ARG A 19 -25.59 -13.13 -4.87
N GLN A 20 -26.02 -14.12 -5.67
CA GLN A 20 -26.45 -15.41 -5.13
C GLN A 20 -25.32 -16.16 -4.44
N GLU A 21 -24.14 -16.16 -5.02
CA GLU A 21 -22.96 -16.75 -4.40
C GLU A 21 -22.57 -16.02 -3.12
N PHE A 22 -22.68 -14.70 -3.11
CA PHE A 22 -22.35 -13.90 -1.95
C PHE A 22 -23.34 -14.12 -0.80
N VAL A 23 -24.66 -14.14 -1.07
CA VAL A 23 -25.69 -14.47 -0.06
C VAL A 23 -25.49 -15.89 0.48
N ASN A 24 -25.19 -16.86 -0.38
CA ASN A 24 -24.88 -18.21 0.05
C ASN A 24 -23.63 -18.28 0.96
N PHE A 25 -22.60 -17.50 0.66
CA PHE A 25 -21.43 -17.37 1.50
C PHE A 25 -21.78 -16.76 2.87
N LEU A 26 -22.53 -15.66 2.90
CA LEU A 26 -22.96 -15.01 4.14
C LEU A 26 -23.74 -15.99 5.02
N GLN A 27 -24.71 -16.69 4.45
CA GLN A 27 -25.60 -17.60 5.17
C GLN A 27 -24.93 -18.89 5.64
N ASN A 28 -24.07 -19.49 4.80
CA ASN A 28 -23.55 -20.83 5.08
C ASN A 28 -22.16 -20.84 5.72
N SER A 29 -21.38 -19.75 5.62
CA SER A 29 -19.97 -19.75 5.99
C SER A 29 -19.52 -18.60 6.86
N PHE A 30 -20.10 -17.39 6.71
CA PHE A 30 -19.57 -16.18 7.30
C PHE A 30 -20.36 -15.68 8.51
N LEU A 31 -21.68 -15.46 8.37
CA LEU A 31 -22.52 -14.93 9.43
C LEU A 31 -23.02 -16.02 10.39
N PRO A 32 -23.50 -15.68 11.60
CA PRO A 32 -24.14 -16.62 12.51
C PRO A 32 -25.31 -17.38 11.88
N GLU A 33 -25.77 -18.45 12.54
CA GLU A 33 -26.84 -19.32 12.01
C GLU A 33 -28.20 -18.63 11.99
N ASP A 34 -28.38 -17.58 12.79
CA ASP A 34 -29.59 -16.74 12.82
C ASP A 34 -29.72 -15.79 11.64
N PHE A 35 -28.71 -15.71 10.75
CA PHE A 35 -28.80 -14.86 9.57
C PHE A 35 -29.93 -15.31 8.64
N MET A 36 -30.93 -14.46 8.50
CA MET A 36 -32.07 -14.66 7.61
C MET A 36 -31.91 -13.84 6.35
N SER A 37 -31.74 -14.52 5.22
CA SER A 37 -31.66 -13.85 3.91
C SER A 37 -33.01 -13.30 3.48
N SER A 38 -33.01 -12.11 2.89
CA SER A 38 -34.15 -11.46 2.29
C SER A 38 -33.74 -10.83 0.95
N THR A 39 -34.72 -10.33 0.19
CA THR A 39 -34.44 -9.53 -1.02
C THR A 39 -35.50 -8.43 -1.08
N THR A 40 -35.31 -7.40 -0.26
CA THR A 40 -36.25 -6.31 -0.12
C THR A 40 -35.63 -5.02 -0.66
N PRO A 41 -36.21 -4.36 -1.67
CA PRO A 41 -35.74 -3.06 -2.12
C PRO A 41 -35.83 -2.02 -1.00
N VAL A 42 -34.85 -1.12 -0.94
CA VAL A 42 -34.83 0.02 -0.02
C VAL A 42 -35.32 1.27 -0.77
N GLU A 43 -36.29 1.96 -0.21
CA GLU A 43 -36.77 3.23 -0.74
C GLU A 43 -35.98 4.39 -0.12
N PHE A 44 -35.35 5.21 -0.97
CA PHE A 44 -34.59 6.37 -0.50
C PHE A 44 -35.52 7.53 -0.16
N ARG A 45 -35.43 8.03 1.07
CA ARG A 45 -36.19 9.23 1.52
C ARG A 45 -35.63 10.52 0.93
N THR A 46 -34.33 10.51 0.57
CA THR A 46 -33.64 11.64 -0.03
C THR A 46 -32.98 11.22 -1.33
N LYS A 47 -32.87 12.14 -2.28
CA LYS A 47 -32.18 11.87 -3.56
C LYS A 47 -30.71 11.58 -3.30
N MET A 48 -30.25 10.42 -3.70
CA MET A 48 -28.85 10.02 -3.72
C MET A 48 -28.19 10.51 -5.01
N LYS A 49 -26.89 10.86 -4.95
CA LYS A 49 -26.15 11.37 -6.10
C LYS A 49 -25.53 10.26 -6.93
N TYR A 50 -25.00 9.24 -6.25
CA TYR A 50 -24.26 8.15 -6.86
C TYR A 50 -24.94 6.79 -6.69
N THR A 51 -25.65 6.59 -5.59
CA THR A 51 -26.40 5.35 -5.34
C THR A 51 -27.65 5.32 -6.21
N THR A 52 -27.78 4.28 -7.00
CA THR A 52 -28.90 4.09 -7.94
C THR A 52 -29.96 3.12 -7.40
N GLN A 53 -29.51 2.11 -6.66
CA GLN A 53 -30.37 1.09 -6.05
C GLN A 53 -29.76 0.56 -4.76
N ALA A 54 -30.58 0.28 -3.77
CA ALA A 54 -30.21 -0.51 -2.61
C ALA A 54 -31.23 -1.64 -2.35
N ILE A 55 -30.70 -2.79 -1.93
CA ILE A 55 -31.48 -3.99 -1.63
C ILE A 55 -31.01 -4.54 -0.28
N LYS A 56 -31.94 -4.76 0.65
CA LYS A 56 -31.68 -5.48 1.89
C LYS A 56 -31.55 -6.96 1.57
N LEU A 57 -30.39 -7.56 1.89
CA LEU A 57 -30.08 -8.96 1.63
C LEU A 57 -30.33 -9.88 2.82
N GLY A 58 -30.60 -9.31 3.99
CA GLY A 58 -30.89 -10.06 5.20
C GLY A 58 -30.45 -9.35 6.47
N SER A 59 -30.67 -10.01 7.61
CA SER A 59 -30.29 -9.51 8.94
C SER A 59 -29.91 -10.66 9.89
N SER A 60 -29.16 -10.32 10.94
CA SER A 60 -28.79 -11.22 12.04
C SER A 60 -29.04 -10.50 13.36
N ASP A 61 -29.89 -11.06 14.19
CA ASP A 61 -30.21 -10.50 15.51
C ASP A 61 -29.03 -10.63 16.49
N THR A 62 -28.29 -11.74 16.40
CA THR A 62 -27.10 -11.99 17.25
C THR A 62 -26.04 -10.89 17.11
N LEU A 63 -25.90 -10.30 15.91
CA LEU A 63 -24.93 -9.27 15.63
C LEU A 63 -25.52 -7.86 15.64
N ASP A 64 -26.83 -7.73 15.74
CA ASP A 64 -27.55 -6.48 15.50
C ASP A 64 -27.08 -5.86 14.19
N LEU A 65 -27.26 -6.61 13.10
CA LEU A 65 -26.60 -6.37 11.81
C LEU A 65 -27.56 -6.58 10.66
N VAL A 66 -27.52 -5.64 9.73
CA VAL A 66 -28.24 -5.74 8.45
C VAL A 66 -27.25 -5.81 7.30
N VAL A 67 -27.60 -6.52 6.23
CA VAL A 67 -26.77 -6.63 5.03
C VAL A 67 -27.47 -6.00 3.85
N TYR A 68 -26.76 -5.12 3.15
CA TYR A 68 -27.25 -4.43 1.96
C TYR A 68 -26.37 -4.66 0.75
N GLU A 69 -26.98 -4.70 -0.43
CA GLU A 69 -26.30 -4.48 -1.71
C GLU A 69 -26.66 -3.08 -2.21
N VAL A 70 -25.66 -2.30 -2.56
CA VAL A 70 -25.80 -0.94 -3.07
C VAL A 70 -25.19 -0.87 -4.46
N LYS A 71 -26.00 -0.56 -5.46
CA LYS A 71 -25.52 -0.26 -6.82
C LYS A 71 -25.23 1.21 -6.97
N HIS A 72 -24.19 1.55 -7.70
CA HIS A 72 -23.76 2.93 -7.89
C HIS A 72 -23.19 3.18 -9.29
N ASN A 73 -23.32 4.44 -9.74
CA ASN A 73 -22.82 4.92 -11.03
C ASN A 73 -21.58 5.81 -10.90
N SER A 74 -20.88 5.74 -9.79
CA SER A 74 -19.65 6.51 -9.57
C SER A 74 -18.53 6.00 -10.48
N LYS A 75 -18.02 6.88 -11.36
CA LYS A 75 -16.94 6.55 -12.30
C LYS A 75 -15.55 6.53 -11.65
N ASN A 76 -15.36 7.22 -10.53
CA ASN A 76 -14.09 7.44 -9.87
C ASN A 76 -14.08 6.86 -8.45
N ASP A 77 -14.66 5.69 -8.21
CA ASP A 77 -14.76 5.07 -6.89
C ASP A 77 -14.91 6.13 -5.77
N ALA A 78 -16.05 6.87 -5.81
CA ALA A 78 -16.31 8.00 -4.91
C ALA A 78 -16.50 7.49 -3.47
N ARG A 79 -15.42 7.05 -2.83
CA ARG A 79 -15.42 6.42 -1.50
C ARG A 79 -16.11 7.29 -0.47
N ILE A 80 -15.77 8.58 -0.41
CA ILE A 80 -16.31 9.51 0.57
C ILE A 80 -17.81 9.75 0.34
N SER A 81 -18.20 10.01 -0.92
CA SER A 81 -19.58 10.28 -1.26
C SER A 81 -20.48 9.06 -1.05
N LEU A 82 -20.02 7.86 -1.49
CA LEU A 82 -20.74 6.61 -1.26
C LEU A 82 -20.84 6.27 0.24
N SER A 83 -19.80 6.57 1.02
CA SER A 83 -19.84 6.39 2.48
C SER A 83 -20.91 7.28 3.11
N LYS A 84 -20.99 8.55 2.73
CA LYS A 84 -22.00 9.49 3.22
C LYS A 84 -23.41 9.08 2.84
N GLU A 85 -23.61 8.61 1.60
CA GLU A 85 -24.91 8.11 1.15
C GLU A 85 -25.33 6.86 1.93
N ALA A 86 -24.41 5.93 2.17
CA ALA A 86 -24.66 4.75 2.98
C ALA A 86 -24.96 5.10 4.45
N PHE A 87 -24.21 6.03 5.05
CA PHE A 87 -24.49 6.49 6.42
C PHE A 87 -25.89 7.12 6.53
N ARG A 88 -26.28 7.92 5.54
CA ARG A 88 -27.62 8.50 5.48
C ARG A 88 -28.71 7.44 5.31
N MET A 89 -28.48 6.47 4.42
CA MET A 89 -29.40 5.33 4.24
C MET A 89 -29.60 4.56 5.55
N LEU A 90 -28.50 4.22 6.25
CA LEU A 90 -28.58 3.52 7.54
C LEU A 90 -29.30 4.33 8.60
N ALA A 91 -29.06 5.64 8.67
CA ALA A 91 -29.75 6.53 9.59
C ALA A 91 -31.27 6.62 9.28
N ASP A 92 -31.64 6.64 8.00
CA ASP A 92 -33.04 6.63 7.57
C ASP A 92 -33.76 5.30 7.90
N GLU A 93 -33.06 4.18 7.81
CA GLU A 93 -33.52 2.84 8.17
C GLU A 93 -33.42 2.54 9.68
N MET A 94 -32.80 3.43 10.47
CA MET A 94 -32.52 3.28 11.91
C MET A 94 -31.62 2.11 12.25
N GLU A 95 -30.68 1.81 11.37
CA GLU A 95 -29.68 0.77 11.56
C GLU A 95 -28.34 1.42 11.94
N ASP A 96 -27.70 0.95 12.98
CA ASP A 96 -26.40 1.50 13.43
C ASP A 96 -25.20 0.66 12.98
N ARG A 97 -25.45 -0.57 12.51
CA ARG A 97 -24.43 -1.49 11.98
C ARG A 97 -24.92 -2.21 10.74
N ALA A 98 -24.11 -2.16 9.68
CA ALA A 98 -24.42 -2.88 8.44
C ALA A 98 -23.18 -3.46 7.76
N LEU A 99 -23.37 -4.57 7.05
CA LEU A 99 -22.48 -4.99 5.97
C LEU A 99 -23.06 -4.50 4.65
N VAL A 100 -22.26 -3.79 3.87
CA VAL A 100 -22.69 -3.22 2.60
C VAL A 100 -21.79 -3.68 1.46
N ILE A 101 -22.40 -4.24 0.42
CA ILE A 101 -21.71 -4.60 -0.81
C ILE A 101 -21.98 -3.48 -1.83
N PHE A 102 -20.93 -2.70 -2.16
CA PHE A 102 -21.01 -1.66 -3.19
C PHE A 102 -20.61 -2.25 -4.53
N VAL A 103 -21.53 -2.19 -5.49
CA VAL A 103 -21.35 -2.79 -6.83
C VAL A 103 -21.54 -1.70 -7.89
N PRO A 104 -20.52 -1.41 -8.73
CA PRO A 104 -20.69 -0.50 -9.85
C PRO A 104 -21.73 -1.04 -10.85
N GLU A 105 -22.56 -0.16 -11.43
CA GLU A 105 -23.56 -0.56 -12.43
C GLU A 105 -22.92 -0.96 -13.76
N ASP A 106 -21.91 -0.22 -14.17
CA ASP A 106 -21.29 -0.38 -15.50
C ASP A 106 -20.34 -1.57 -15.58
N ASN A 107 -19.82 -2.04 -14.45
CA ASN A 107 -18.80 -3.09 -14.41
C ASN A 107 -18.78 -3.82 -13.07
N ASN A 108 -19.05 -5.11 -13.08
CA ASN A 108 -19.06 -5.98 -11.90
C ASN A 108 -17.68 -6.60 -11.59
N ASP A 109 -16.63 -6.23 -12.33
CA ASP A 109 -15.31 -6.85 -12.18
C ASP A 109 -14.75 -6.61 -10.78
N ASN A 110 -14.99 -5.42 -10.22
CA ASN A 110 -14.54 -5.03 -8.90
C ASN A 110 -15.70 -4.49 -8.06
N TYR A 111 -15.69 -4.80 -6.77
CA TYR A 111 -16.71 -4.39 -5.82
C TYR A 111 -16.09 -4.17 -4.43
N ARG A 112 -16.82 -3.50 -3.54
CA ARG A 112 -16.38 -3.30 -2.15
C ARG A 112 -17.31 -4.00 -1.18
N PHE A 113 -16.72 -4.76 -0.24
CA PHE A 113 -17.43 -5.35 0.89
C PHE A 113 -17.05 -4.61 2.16
N SER A 114 -18.00 -3.91 2.75
CA SER A 114 -17.77 -2.93 3.81
C SER A 114 -18.54 -3.25 5.07
N LEU A 115 -17.87 -3.11 6.22
CA LEU A 115 -18.52 -2.96 7.53
C LEU A 115 -18.72 -1.47 7.78
N ILE A 116 -19.94 -1.08 8.06
CA ILE A 116 -20.32 0.30 8.42
C ILE A 116 -20.90 0.32 9.81
N GLU A 117 -20.43 1.25 10.63
CA GLU A 117 -20.95 1.51 11.97
C GLU A 117 -21.17 3.02 12.13
N ILE A 118 -22.35 3.38 12.66
CA ILE A 118 -22.74 4.77 12.98
C ILE A 118 -23.30 4.79 14.40
N THR A 119 -23.20 5.93 15.08
CA THR A 119 -23.89 6.13 16.35
C THR A 119 -25.12 6.99 16.07
N LEU A 120 -26.29 6.50 16.39
CA LEU A 120 -27.54 7.26 16.24
C LEU A 120 -27.75 8.10 17.52
N GLU A 121 -27.70 9.42 17.36
CA GLU A 121 -28.02 10.37 18.43
C GLU A 121 -29.42 10.97 18.22
N VAL A 122 -30.26 10.85 19.23
CA VAL A 122 -31.55 11.54 19.28
C VAL A 122 -31.32 12.87 19.98
N LYS A 123 -31.35 13.98 19.25
CA LYS A 123 -31.37 15.32 19.86
C LYS A 123 -32.81 15.71 20.19
N ASP A 124 -33.07 15.80 21.46
CA ASP A 124 -34.34 16.23 22.02
C ASP A 124 -34.33 17.76 22.21
N ASP A 125 -34.27 18.49 21.09
CA ASP A 125 -34.36 19.94 21.08
C ASP A 125 -35.62 20.34 20.33
N SER A 126 -36.69 20.61 21.10
CA SER A 126 -37.96 21.15 20.67
C SER A 126 -38.73 20.32 19.62
N ALA A 127 -39.94 19.90 19.91
CA ALA A 127 -41.07 19.50 19.02
C ALA A 127 -40.80 18.77 17.68
N ARG A 128 -39.56 18.58 17.27
CA ARG A 128 -39.11 17.77 16.13
C ARG A 128 -37.95 16.90 16.55
N ILE A 129 -38.13 15.59 16.57
CA ILE A 129 -37.09 14.60 16.73
C ILE A 129 -36.23 14.65 15.47
N THR A 130 -35.10 15.33 15.51
CA THR A 130 -34.06 15.26 14.47
C THR A 130 -33.07 14.18 14.83
N ARG A 131 -32.99 13.15 14.00
CA ARG A 131 -32.02 12.05 14.13
C ARG A 131 -30.75 12.45 13.42
N ASN A 132 -29.67 12.61 14.17
CA ASN A 132 -28.34 12.81 13.61
C ASN A 132 -27.52 11.56 13.89
N TYR A 133 -26.76 11.11 12.89
CA TYR A 133 -25.74 10.10 13.09
C TYR A 133 -24.41 10.77 13.42
N SER A 134 -23.68 10.21 14.39
CA SER A 134 -22.35 10.66 14.79
C SER A 134 -21.32 9.53 14.64
N ASN A 135 -20.03 9.89 14.62
CA ASN A 135 -18.91 8.95 14.52
C ASN A 135 -19.06 7.86 13.43
N PRO A 136 -19.45 8.21 12.21
CA PRO A 136 -19.59 7.23 11.14
C PRO A 136 -18.24 6.63 10.79
N ARG A 137 -18.19 5.29 10.65
CA ARG A 137 -16.98 4.55 10.27
C ARG A 137 -17.33 3.51 9.24
N ARG A 138 -16.52 3.42 8.20
CA ARG A 138 -16.59 2.39 7.16
C ARG A 138 -15.23 1.72 7.01
N TYR A 139 -15.21 0.40 7.03
CA TYR A 139 -14.04 -0.43 6.76
C TYR A 139 -14.35 -1.32 5.57
N SER A 140 -13.52 -1.27 4.53
CA SER A 140 -13.84 -1.90 3.25
C SER A 140 -12.74 -2.82 2.75
N TYR A 141 -13.12 -4.02 2.30
CA TYR A 141 -12.32 -4.81 1.38
C TYR A 141 -12.63 -4.40 -0.05
N PHE A 142 -11.59 -4.15 -0.84
CA PHE A 142 -11.69 -4.05 -2.29
C PHE A 142 -11.48 -5.44 -2.88
N LEU A 143 -12.45 -5.94 -3.63
CA LEU A 143 -12.55 -7.31 -4.11
C LEU A 143 -12.81 -7.35 -5.61
N GLY A 144 -12.58 -8.50 -6.23
CA GLY A 144 -12.90 -8.72 -7.63
C GLY A 144 -11.73 -9.23 -8.45
N LYS A 145 -11.92 -9.23 -9.76
CA LYS A 145 -10.97 -9.78 -10.72
C LYS A 145 -9.61 -9.08 -10.66
N GLY A 146 -8.55 -9.85 -10.49
CA GLY A 146 -7.19 -9.33 -10.47
C GLY A 146 -6.75 -8.71 -9.13
N ILE A 147 -7.64 -8.67 -8.11
CA ILE A 147 -7.35 -8.15 -6.79
C ILE A 147 -6.74 -9.24 -5.91
N ALA A 148 -5.73 -8.90 -5.11
CA ALA A 148 -5.15 -9.81 -4.13
C ALA A 148 -6.19 -10.21 -3.08
N TYR A 149 -6.39 -11.50 -2.91
CA TYR A 149 -7.49 -12.04 -2.09
C TYR A 149 -7.03 -12.85 -0.88
N TYR A 150 -5.74 -12.86 -0.58
CA TYR A 150 -5.21 -13.60 0.58
C TYR A 150 -5.86 -13.13 1.89
N THR A 151 -5.87 -11.83 2.12
CA THR A 151 -6.43 -11.24 3.33
C THR A 151 -7.93 -11.52 3.47
N PRO A 152 -8.79 -11.21 2.49
CA PRO A 152 -10.20 -11.56 2.59
C PRO A 152 -10.41 -13.07 2.71
N ASN A 153 -9.64 -13.91 2.03
CA ASN A 153 -9.76 -15.36 2.18
C ASN A 153 -9.46 -15.82 3.62
N LYS A 154 -8.40 -15.31 4.23
CA LYS A 154 -8.01 -15.64 5.60
C LYS A 154 -9.06 -15.21 6.62
N TYR A 155 -9.50 -13.96 6.58
CA TYR A 155 -10.38 -13.38 7.59
C TYR A 155 -11.87 -13.70 7.37
N LEU A 156 -12.30 -13.83 6.12
CA LEU A 156 -13.70 -14.04 5.81
C LEU A 156 -14.04 -15.52 5.56
N ASN A 157 -13.15 -16.30 4.89
CA ASN A 157 -13.40 -17.72 4.63
C ASN A 157 -12.85 -18.66 5.72
N GLU A 158 -11.55 -18.51 6.07
CA GLU A 158 -10.85 -19.53 6.86
C GLU A 158 -11.15 -19.42 8.35
N LYS A 159 -11.39 -18.21 8.85
CA LYS A 159 -11.69 -17.95 10.25
C LYS A 159 -13.06 -18.51 10.68
N GLY A 160 -13.91 -18.87 9.72
CA GLY A 160 -15.23 -19.45 9.98
C GLY A 160 -16.31 -18.40 10.27
N ARG A 161 -17.42 -18.82 10.92
CA ARG A 161 -18.50 -17.92 11.24
C ARG A 161 -18.10 -16.85 12.25
N VAL A 162 -18.64 -15.66 12.07
CA VAL A 162 -18.52 -14.56 13.03
C VAL A 162 -19.26 -14.93 14.31
N VAL A 163 -18.63 -14.70 15.45
CA VAL A 163 -19.16 -15.10 16.77
C VAL A 163 -19.89 -13.93 17.44
N ASN A 164 -19.33 -12.73 17.34
CA ASN A 164 -19.88 -11.50 17.95
C ASN A 164 -19.41 -10.25 17.18
N ALA A 165 -19.88 -9.09 17.59
CA ALA A 165 -19.55 -7.81 16.97
C ALA A 165 -18.06 -7.48 17.02
N GLU A 166 -17.35 -7.84 18.08
CA GLU A 166 -15.91 -7.62 18.21
C GLU A 166 -15.11 -8.49 17.23
N ASP A 167 -15.48 -9.77 17.09
CA ASP A 167 -14.91 -10.65 16.06
C ASP A 167 -15.17 -10.09 14.65
N LEU A 168 -16.38 -9.58 14.37
CA LEU A 168 -16.69 -8.94 13.10
C LEU A 168 -15.77 -7.74 12.85
N ARG A 169 -15.64 -6.82 13.81
CA ARG A 169 -14.72 -5.66 13.70
C ARG A 169 -13.28 -6.09 13.48
N SER A 170 -12.81 -7.11 14.21
CA SER A 170 -11.45 -7.61 14.07
C SER A 170 -11.12 -8.12 12.67
N ARG A 171 -12.13 -8.64 11.95
CA ARG A 171 -11.98 -9.15 10.59
C ARG A 171 -11.85 -8.04 9.53
N PHE A 172 -12.30 -6.84 9.85
CA PHE A 172 -12.16 -5.64 9.03
C PHE A 172 -11.11 -4.65 9.56
N SER A 173 -10.27 -5.09 10.53
CA SER A 173 -9.25 -4.23 11.14
C SER A 173 -8.00 -4.13 10.28
N VAL A 174 -7.62 -2.90 9.94
CA VAL A 174 -6.36 -2.57 9.27
C VAL A 174 -5.17 -2.86 10.18
N GLU A 175 -5.32 -2.66 11.50
CA GLU A 175 -4.27 -2.90 12.49
C GLU A 175 -3.88 -4.38 12.55
N VAL A 176 -4.86 -5.28 12.49
CA VAL A 176 -4.62 -6.73 12.46
C VAL A 176 -3.85 -7.12 11.20
N LEU A 177 -4.29 -6.60 10.05
CA LEU A 177 -3.62 -6.81 8.77
C LEU A 177 -2.17 -6.32 8.80
N THR A 178 -1.97 -5.10 9.27
CA THR A 178 -0.65 -4.47 9.37
C THR A 178 0.28 -5.27 10.28
N LYS A 179 -0.22 -5.74 11.43
CA LYS A 179 0.56 -6.57 12.36
C LYS A 179 1.01 -7.88 11.73
N GLU A 180 0.17 -8.52 10.93
CA GLU A 180 0.54 -9.76 10.23
C GLU A 180 1.60 -9.51 9.17
N PHE A 181 1.42 -8.47 8.37
CA PHE A 181 2.41 -8.08 7.37
C PHE A 181 3.78 -7.82 8.02
N TYR A 182 3.80 -7.09 9.13
CA TYR A 182 5.03 -6.85 9.90
C TYR A 182 5.66 -8.15 10.41
N GLN A 183 4.85 -9.10 10.87
CA GLN A 183 5.39 -10.37 11.36
C GLN A 183 6.04 -11.15 10.21
N GLU A 184 5.41 -11.24 9.04
CA GLU A 184 5.99 -11.91 7.88
C GLU A 184 7.27 -11.19 7.40
N LEU A 185 7.25 -9.86 7.38
CA LEU A 185 8.42 -9.07 6.99
C LEU A 185 9.57 -9.20 8.00
N SER A 186 9.28 -9.25 9.29
CA SER A 186 10.27 -9.47 10.35
C SER A 186 10.88 -10.86 10.28
N ASP A 187 10.06 -11.88 10.02
CA ASP A 187 10.54 -13.26 9.84
C ASP A 187 11.45 -13.35 8.59
N TRP A 188 11.07 -12.68 7.50
CA TRP A 188 11.91 -12.57 6.31
C TRP A 188 13.23 -11.83 6.61
N TYR A 189 13.17 -10.70 7.30
CA TYR A 189 14.35 -9.90 7.64
C TYR A 189 15.32 -10.70 8.50
N ALA A 190 14.82 -11.35 9.57
CA ALA A 190 15.63 -12.19 10.45
C ALA A 190 16.29 -13.39 9.72
N TRP A 191 15.64 -13.89 8.67
CA TRP A 191 16.20 -14.91 7.79
C TRP A 191 17.24 -14.32 6.83
N ALA A 192 16.89 -13.21 6.16
CA ALA A 192 17.71 -12.59 5.13
C ALA A 192 19.09 -12.13 5.66
N ILE A 193 19.14 -11.51 6.84
CA ILE A 193 20.39 -11.00 7.42
C ILE A 193 21.42 -12.10 7.73
N LYS A 194 20.99 -13.36 7.90
CA LYS A 194 21.88 -14.50 8.05
C LYS A 194 22.55 -14.93 6.74
N ILE A 195 22.03 -14.50 5.61
CA ILE A 195 22.38 -14.99 4.28
C ILE A 195 23.05 -13.90 3.44
N ILE A 196 22.45 -12.69 3.43
CA ILE A 196 22.93 -11.59 2.59
C ILE A 196 24.34 -11.15 3.00
N ARG A 197 25.10 -10.74 1.98
CA ARG A 197 26.42 -10.14 2.19
C ARG A 197 26.56 -8.94 1.27
N PHE A 198 26.77 -7.77 1.87
CA PHE A 198 27.14 -6.56 1.16
C PHE A 198 28.64 -6.31 1.37
N PRO A 199 29.40 -5.97 0.32
CA PRO A 199 30.83 -5.75 0.44
C PRO A 199 31.10 -4.38 1.10
N ASN A 200 31.16 -4.36 2.41
CA ASN A 200 31.43 -3.16 3.20
C ASN A 200 32.84 -2.62 2.91
N ASP A 201 33.81 -3.37 3.36
CA ASP A 201 35.21 -3.16 3.05
C ASP A 201 35.79 -4.48 2.51
N LEU A 202 36.38 -4.43 1.34
CA LEU A 202 36.98 -5.62 0.74
C LEU A 202 38.21 -6.09 1.54
N ASN A 203 38.76 -5.24 2.40
CA ASN A 203 39.98 -5.47 3.16
C ASN A 203 39.77 -5.70 4.67
N ASP A 204 38.67 -5.20 5.24
CA ASP A 204 38.36 -5.32 6.67
C ASP A 204 37.05 -6.08 6.89
N LYS A 205 37.08 -7.09 7.78
CA LYS A 205 35.95 -7.99 8.04
C LYS A 205 35.27 -7.73 9.40
N THR A 206 35.58 -6.64 10.09
CA THR A 206 35.34 -6.50 11.52
C THR A 206 33.91 -6.12 11.91
N ASP A 207 33.04 -5.67 10.99
CA ASP A 207 31.67 -5.22 11.34
C ASP A 207 30.60 -5.60 10.29
N ASP A 208 30.74 -6.78 9.69
CA ASP A 208 29.87 -7.25 8.59
C ASP A 208 28.39 -7.33 8.98
N ASP A 209 28.07 -7.70 10.21
CA ASP A 209 26.69 -7.93 10.63
C ASP A 209 25.88 -6.62 10.72
N LYS A 210 26.44 -5.57 11.31
CA LYS A 210 25.79 -4.26 11.40
C LYS A 210 25.53 -3.70 10.01
N PHE A 211 26.54 -3.78 9.16
CA PHE A 211 26.47 -3.28 7.81
C PHE A 211 25.46 -4.02 6.95
N ASN A 212 25.42 -5.35 7.02
CA ASN A 212 24.43 -6.18 6.33
C ASN A 212 23.01 -5.87 6.79
N ASN A 213 22.81 -5.65 8.07
CA ASN A 213 21.52 -5.32 8.66
C ASN A 213 20.98 -3.98 8.13
N GLU A 214 21.80 -2.94 8.11
CA GLU A 214 21.42 -1.64 7.55
C GLU A 214 21.15 -1.71 6.05
N SER A 215 21.95 -2.48 5.31
CA SER A 215 21.74 -2.68 3.87
C SER A 215 20.45 -3.45 3.57
N ALA A 216 20.10 -4.43 4.40
CA ALA A 216 18.82 -5.15 4.30
C ALA A 216 17.63 -4.21 4.54
N ILE A 217 17.72 -3.32 5.53
CA ILE A 217 16.66 -2.35 5.81
C ILE A 217 16.50 -1.40 4.62
N ARG A 218 17.61 -0.89 4.06
CA ARG A 218 17.56 -0.04 2.86
C ARG A 218 16.91 -0.77 1.67
N LEU A 219 17.26 -2.05 1.47
CA LEU A 219 16.66 -2.89 0.42
C LEU A 219 15.15 -3.01 0.60
N ILE A 220 14.68 -3.36 1.80
CA ILE A 220 13.25 -3.48 2.12
C ILE A 220 12.53 -2.17 1.84
N THR A 221 13.08 -1.06 2.29
CA THR A 221 12.46 0.26 2.12
C THR A 221 12.32 0.65 0.67
N ARG A 222 13.40 0.55 -0.09
CA ARG A 222 13.38 0.83 -1.53
C ARG A 222 12.37 -0.07 -2.24
N LEU A 223 12.33 -1.34 -1.88
CA LEU A 223 11.43 -2.31 -2.50
C LEU A 223 9.96 -2.01 -2.20
N ILE A 224 9.61 -1.70 -0.95
CA ILE A 224 8.23 -1.34 -0.59
C ILE A 224 7.83 -0.03 -1.28
N PHE A 225 8.71 0.97 -1.33
CA PHE A 225 8.43 2.20 -2.05
C PHE A 225 8.16 1.95 -3.54
N VAL A 226 9.02 1.16 -4.19
CA VAL A 226 8.83 0.78 -5.59
C VAL A 226 7.56 -0.05 -5.79
N TRP A 227 7.16 -0.84 -4.78
CA TRP A 227 5.89 -1.56 -4.80
C TRP A 227 4.69 -0.62 -4.83
N PHE A 228 4.72 0.49 -4.08
CA PHE A 228 3.70 1.54 -4.19
C PHE A 228 3.70 2.24 -5.56
N LEU A 229 4.87 2.50 -6.15
CA LEU A 229 4.95 3.02 -7.52
C LEU A 229 4.33 2.04 -8.54
N LYS A 230 4.56 0.75 -8.35
CA LYS A 230 3.93 -0.32 -9.14
C LYS A 230 2.40 -0.26 -9.05
N GLN A 231 1.83 -0.05 -7.86
CA GLN A 231 0.37 0.10 -7.69
C GLN A 231 -0.21 1.31 -8.44
N ARG A 232 0.63 2.29 -8.76
CA ARG A 232 0.29 3.44 -9.62
C ARG A 232 0.62 3.21 -11.10
N HIS A 233 0.99 1.98 -11.48
CA HIS A 233 1.45 1.63 -12.83
C HIS A 233 2.65 2.46 -13.32
N LEU A 234 3.45 2.98 -12.38
CA LEU A 234 4.68 3.72 -12.66
C LEU A 234 5.90 2.80 -12.78
N VAL A 235 5.80 1.56 -12.33
CA VAL A 235 6.81 0.53 -12.52
C VAL A 235 6.13 -0.69 -13.11
N PRO A 236 6.71 -1.32 -14.16
CA PRO A 236 6.11 -2.47 -14.83
C PRO A 236 5.87 -3.67 -13.89
N ASP A 237 4.71 -4.30 -14.02
CA ASP A 237 4.38 -5.54 -13.29
C ASP A 237 5.32 -6.69 -13.64
N GLU A 238 5.82 -6.70 -14.86
CA GLU A 238 6.75 -7.67 -15.43
C GLU A 238 8.06 -7.78 -14.64
N PHE A 239 8.49 -6.72 -13.96
CA PHE A 239 9.69 -6.74 -13.13
C PHE A 239 9.53 -7.54 -11.84
N PHE A 240 8.30 -7.85 -11.46
CA PHE A 240 7.94 -8.61 -10.27
C PHE A 240 7.24 -9.94 -10.58
N ASP A 241 7.05 -10.27 -11.85
CA ASP A 241 6.50 -11.56 -12.27
C ASP A 241 7.64 -12.56 -12.51
N GLU A 242 7.76 -13.54 -11.60
CA GLU A 242 8.82 -14.56 -11.67
C GLU A 242 8.87 -15.29 -13.02
N LYS A 243 7.70 -15.68 -13.51
CA LYS A 243 7.61 -16.39 -14.80
C LYS A 243 8.04 -15.50 -15.94
N TYR A 244 7.56 -14.25 -15.98
CA TYR A 244 7.94 -13.31 -17.01
C TYR A 244 9.46 -13.03 -17.00
N ILE A 245 10.04 -12.84 -15.80
CA ILE A 245 11.48 -12.64 -15.63
C ILE A 245 12.26 -13.84 -16.17
N ALA A 246 11.85 -15.06 -15.81
CA ALA A 246 12.50 -16.29 -16.26
C ALA A 246 12.37 -16.50 -17.77
N ASP A 247 11.21 -16.21 -18.34
CA ASP A 247 10.94 -16.45 -19.75
C ASP A 247 11.56 -15.39 -20.67
N ASN A 248 11.58 -14.10 -20.24
CA ASN A 248 11.87 -12.98 -21.14
C ASN A 248 13.07 -12.11 -20.74
N LEU A 249 13.35 -11.96 -19.45
CA LEU A 249 14.33 -10.96 -18.99
C LEU A 249 15.67 -11.58 -18.61
N ILE A 250 15.72 -12.52 -17.67
CA ILE A 250 16.99 -13.04 -17.12
C ILE A 250 17.31 -14.43 -17.61
N ALA A 251 18.54 -14.61 -18.07
CA ALA A 251 19.04 -15.91 -18.54
C ALA A 251 19.26 -16.87 -17.34
N SER A 252 18.75 -18.11 -17.50
CA SER A 252 18.89 -19.18 -16.49
C SER A 252 18.44 -18.74 -15.09
N PHE A 253 17.31 -18.04 -15.00
CA PHE A 253 16.72 -17.62 -13.75
C PHE A 253 15.93 -18.77 -13.12
N ASN A 254 16.31 -19.17 -11.91
CA ASN A 254 15.61 -20.21 -11.15
C ASN A 254 15.76 -19.97 -9.63
N PRO A 255 14.89 -19.14 -9.04
CA PRO A 255 14.94 -18.84 -7.61
C PRO A 255 14.58 -20.03 -6.70
N HIS A 256 13.97 -21.10 -7.26
CA HIS A 256 13.62 -22.33 -6.53
C HIS A 256 14.68 -23.43 -6.65
N ALA A 257 15.83 -23.15 -7.27
CA ALA A 257 16.90 -24.12 -7.34
C ALA A 257 17.26 -24.60 -5.93
N LYS A 258 17.22 -25.92 -5.72
CA LYS A 258 17.59 -26.52 -4.43
C LYS A 258 19.03 -26.12 -4.13
N VAL A 259 19.22 -25.55 -2.93
CA VAL A 259 20.53 -25.37 -2.36
C VAL A 259 21.03 -26.77 -1.98
N ASP A 260 21.74 -27.44 -2.89
CA ASP A 260 22.42 -28.67 -2.62
C ASP A 260 23.78 -28.37 -1.95
N LEU A 261 24.30 -29.32 -1.17
CA LEU A 261 25.62 -29.24 -0.54
C LEU A 261 26.75 -28.93 -1.57
N PHE A 262 26.52 -29.23 -2.83
CA PHE A 262 27.44 -29.02 -3.97
C PHE A 262 27.07 -27.84 -4.87
N TYR A 263 25.86 -27.31 -4.77
CA TYR A 263 25.35 -26.18 -5.55
C TYR A 263 24.80 -25.14 -4.59
N LYS A 264 25.64 -24.22 -4.18
CA LYS A 264 25.16 -23.00 -3.54
C LYS A 264 24.59 -22.11 -4.63
N SER A 265 23.28 -22.03 -4.74
CA SER A 265 22.63 -21.03 -5.57
C SER A 265 22.78 -19.67 -4.90
N ASP A 266 24.00 -19.16 -4.84
CA ASP A 266 24.30 -17.79 -4.39
C ASP A 266 24.05 -16.78 -5.54
N GLU A 267 23.29 -17.19 -6.56
CA GLU A 267 22.99 -16.34 -7.70
C GLU A 267 22.06 -15.20 -7.28
N SER A 268 22.62 -14.00 -7.32
CA SER A 268 21.93 -12.75 -6.99
C SER A 268 21.51 -12.02 -8.27
N LYS A 269 20.94 -12.72 -9.24
CA LYS A 269 20.61 -12.17 -10.57
C LYS A 269 19.51 -11.14 -10.50
N TYR A 270 18.46 -11.43 -9.73
CA TYR A 270 17.32 -10.53 -9.60
C TYR A 270 17.72 -9.21 -8.95
N TYR A 271 18.45 -9.27 -7.84
CA TYR A 271 18.93 -8.07 -7.17
C TYR A 271 19.84 -7.25 -8.09
N LYS A 272 20.85 -7.89 -8.70
CA LYS A 272 21.85 -7.21 -9.54
C LYS A 272 21.25 -6.69 -10.85
N ALA A 273 20.53 -7.53 -11.59
CA ALA A 273 20.07 -7.16 -12.92
C ALA A 273 18.79 -6.31 -12.90
N ILE A 274 17.79 -6.66 -12.08
CA ILE A 274 16.52 -5.94 -12.04
C ILE A 274 16.55 -4.81 -11.01
N LEU A 275 16.75 -5.14 -9.72
CA LEU A 275 16.53 -4.15 -8.66
C LEU A 275 17.60 -3.06 -8.63
N GLN A 276 18.88 -3.38 -8.73
CA GLN A 276 19.94 -2.36 -8.74
C GLN A 276 19.81 -1.42 -9.95
N ASN A 277 19.54 -1.96 -11.14
CA ASN A 277 19.32 -1.13 -12.32
C ASN A 277 18.05 -0.27 -12.20
N LEU A 278 16.99 -0.81 -11.63
CA LEU A 278 15.77 -0.03 -11.37
C LEU A 278 16.04 1.10 -10.36
N PHE A 279 16.67 0.79 -9.22
CA PHE A 279 16.91 1.74 -8.14
C PHE A 279 17.92 2.82 -8.54
N PHE A 280 19.10 2.42 -8.99
CA PHE A 280 20.25 3.32 -9.12
C PHE A 280 20.43 3.92 -10.51
N ALA A 281 19.83 3.30 -11.52
CA ALA A 281 19.91 3.80 -12.90
C ALA A 281 18.56 4.37 -13.38
N MET A 282 17.49 3.57 -13.44
CA MET A 282 16.24 4.00 -14.07
C MET A 282 15.54 5.11 -13.29
N LEU A 283 15.39 4.98 -11.97
CA LEU A 283 14.73 5.99 -11.14
C LEU A 283 15.57 7.27 -10.96
N ASN A 284 16.88 7.20 -11.25
CA ASN A 284 17.82 8.32 -11.13
C ASN A 284 18.22 8.95 -12.46
N SER A 285 17.68 8.48 -13.58
CA SER A 285 17.97 9.06 -14.90
C SER A 285 16.69 9.51 -15.59
N PRO A 286 16.69 10.72 -16.21
CA PRO A 286 15.54 11.22 -16.92
C PRO A 286 15.21 10.36 -18.16
N ILE A 287 13.94 10.36 -18.54
CA ILE A 287 13.49 9.79 -19.82
C ILE A 287 13.83 10.79 -20.91
N THR A 288 14.59 10.34 -21.91
CA THR A 288 14.87 11.15 -23.10
C THR A 288 13.61 11.21 -23.97
N PRO A 289 13.11 12.41 -24.33
CA PRO A 289 11.95 12.52 -25.19
C PRO A 289 12.15 11.84 -26.53
N GLU A 290 11.10 11.25 -27.07
CA GLU A 290 11.10 10.61 -28.39
C GLU A 290 11.50 11.63 -29.47
N GLY A 291 12.47 11.26 -30.31
CA GLY A 291 13.01 12.16 -31.36
C GLY A 291 14.14 13.09 -30.89
N SER A 292 14.57 13.04 -29.63
CA SER A 292 15.75 13.75 -29.15
C SER A 292 17.01 13.22 -29.84
N LYS A 293 17.94 14.13 -30.18
CA LYS A 293 19.28 13.78 -30.70
C LYS A 293 20.26 13.44 -29.57
N GLU A 294 19.88 13.68 -28.31
CA GLU A 294 20.70 13.35 -27.15
C GLU A 294 20.65 11.83 -26.88
N LEU A 295 21.80 11.27 -26.54
CA LEU A 295 21.86 9.89 -26.10
C LEU A 295 21.05 9.73 -24.81
N SER A 296 20.19 8.73 -24.76
CA SER A 296 19.47 8.39 -23.53
C SER A 296 20.46 8.08 -22.42
N GLU A 297 20.27 8.71 -21.25
CA GLU A 297 21.04 8.36 -20.04
C GLU A 297 20.71 6.95 -19.54
N ARG A 298 19.57 6.35 -19.98
CA ARG A 298 19.13 5.00 -19.61
C ARG A 298 19.69 3.96 -20.55
N HIS A 299 20.99 3.68 -20.46
CA HIS A 299 21.66 2.64 -21.22
C HIS A 299 22.64 1.85 -20.35
N PHE A 300 23.02 0.67 -20.83
CA PHE A 300 24.05 -0.12 -20.17
C PHE A 300 25.44 0.48 -20.42
N ARG A 301 26.30 0.39 -19.39
CA ARG A 301 27.69 0.82 -19.48
C ARG A 301 28.42 0.02 -20.57
N LYS A 302 29.07 0.72 -21.52
CA LYS A 302 29.72 0.10 -22.68
C LYS A 302 31.23 0.22 -22.76
N GLY A 303 31.87 1.06 -21.98
CA GLY A 303 33.29 1.27 -22.12
C GLY A 303 33.95 2.14 -21.05
N ARG A 304 35.23 2.44 -21.25
CA ARG A 304 36.00 3.24 -20.27
C ARG A 304 35.43 4.66 -20.08
N GLY A 305 34.81 5.25 -21.10
CA GLY A 305 34.18 6.57 -21.00
C GLY A 305 32.99 6.64 -20.06
N ASP A 306 32.36 5.49 -19.79
CA ASP A 306 31.18 5.41 -18.90
C ASP A 306 31.55 5.12 -17.45
N TYR A 307 32.85 4.96 -17.16
CA TYR A 307 33.30 4.43 -15.86
C TYR A 307 32.98 5.33 -14.69
N ASP A 308 32.97 6.64 -14.90
CA ASP A 308 32.71 7.64 -13.86
C ASP A 308 31.22 7.89 -13.64
N ASN A 309 30.36 7.46 -14.58
CA ASN A 309 28.92 7.63 -14.44
C ASN A 309 28.31 6.50 -13.60
N ASN A 310 27.96 6.82 -12.36
CA ASN A 310 27.38 5.88 -11.41
C ASN A 310 25.89 5.56 -11.70
N LYS A 311 25.23 6.31 -12.58
CA LYS A 311 23.80 6.16 -12.92
C LYS A 311 23.57 5.23 -14.10
N LEU A 312 24.60 4.75 -14.78
CA LEU A 312 24.45 3.83 -15.91
C LEU A 312 24.17 2.41 -15.44
N MET A 313 23.31 1.72 -16.19
CA MET A 313 22.94 0.34 -15.93
C MET A 313 24.13 -0.62 -16.05
N ARG A 314 24.04 -1.73 -15.32
CA ARG A 314 25.08 -2.76 -15.23
C ARG A 314 24.50 -4.15 -15.45
N TYR A 315 25.38 -5.15 -15.54
CA TYR A 315 25.00 -6.56 -15.63
C TYR A 315 24.22 -6.91 -16.89
N GLU A 316 24.51 -6.25 -18.05
CA GLU A 316 23.85 -6.51 -19.33
C GLU A 316 23.87 -8.01 -19.68
N TYR A 317 24.94 -8.72 -19.35
CA TYR A 317 25.13 -10.14 -19.63
C TYR A 317 24.20 -11.09 -18.88
N TYR A 318 23.47 -10.64 -17.87
CA TYR A 318 22.42 -11.44 -17.23
C TYR A 318 21.13 -11.46 -18.02
N PHE A 319 20.92 -10.48 -18.89
CA PHE A 319 19.67 -10.36 -19.63
C PHE A 319 19.66 -11.24 -20.88
N LYS A 320 18.51 -11.86 -21.16
CA LYS A 320 18.23 -12.50 -22.45
C LYS A 320 18.07 -11.46 -23.57
N ASN A 321 17.36 -10.38 -23.25
CA ASN A 321 17.14 -9.23 -24.11
C ASN A 321 17.26 -7.94 -23.29
N PRO A 322 18.45 -7.33 -23.21
CA PRO A 322 18.67 -6.10 -22.45
C PRO A 322 17.77 -4.94 -22.89
N GLN A 323 17.50 -4.83 -24.20
CA GLN A 323 16.69 -3.76 -24.74
C GLN A 323 15.23 -3.85 -24.26
N LEU A 324 14.68 -5.07 -24.12
CA LEU A 324 13.34 -5.27 -23.60
C LEU A 324 13.16 -4.68 -22.18
N PHE A 325 14.17 -4.85 -21.31
CA PHE A 325 14.15 -4.25 -19.97
C PHE A 325 14.11 -2.72 -20.04
N VAL A 326 14.94 -2.12 -20.91
CA VAL A 326 14.99 -0.66 -21.12
C VAL A 326 13.65 -0.15 -21.65
N ASP A 327 13.08 -0.82 -22.64
CA ASP A 327 11.82 -0.43 -23.28
C ASP A 327 10.64 -0.49 -22.31
N LEU A 328 10.58 -1.55 -21.49
CA LEU A 328 9.55 -1.67 -20.44
C LEU A 328 9.69 -0.53 -19.41
N ALA A 329 10.90 -0.26 -18.94
CA ALA A 329 11.14 0.80 -17.98
C ALA A 329 10.82 2.19 -18.55
N ASN A 330 11.21 2.48 -19.80
CA ASN A 330 10.98 3.79 -20.41
C ASN A 330 9.51 4.13 -20.63
N LYS A 331 8.63 3.13 -20.68
CA LYS A 331 7.18 3.38 -20.82
C LYS A 331 6.58 4.06 -19.60
N THR A 332 7.04 3.74 -18.40
CA THR A 332 6.33 4.12 -17.18
C THR A 332 7.22 4.60 -16.04
N VAL A 333 8.47 4.10 -15.92
CA VAL A 333 9.32 4.41 -14.75
C VAL A 333 9.72 5.88 -14.74
N PRO A 334 9.28 6.66 -13.73
CA PRO A 334 9.57 8.09 -13.68
C PRO A 334 11.03 8.35 -13.29
N PHE A 335 11.48 9.57 -13.51
CA PHE A 335 12.68 10.11 -12.90
C PHE A 335 12.35 10.66 -11.52
N LEU A 336 12.91 10.05 -10.48
CA LEU A 336 12.75 10.50 -9.11
C LEU A 336 14.11 11.06 -8.65
N ASN A 337 14.28 12.34 -8.69
CA ASN A 337 15.50 12.99 -8.23
C ASN A 337 15.52 13.06 -6.69
N GLY A 338 15.63 11.91 -6.03
CA GLY A 338 15.53 11.81 -4.56
C GLY A 338 16.56 10.87 -3.93
N GLY A 339 17.11 11.25 -2.77
CA GLY A 339 18.19 10.55 -2.08
C GLY A 339 17.90 9.08 -1.69
N LEU A 340 16.63 8.64 -1.69
CA LEU A 340 16.28 7.25 -1.38
C LEU A 340 16.90 6.25 -2.36
N PHE A 341 17.02 6.65 -3.64
CA PHE A 341 17.54 5.80 -4.71
C PHE A 341 18.96 6.17 -5.13
N ASP A 342 19.63 7.06 -4.39
CA ASP A 342 21.06 7.30 -4.63
C ASP A 342 21.87 6.09 -4.24
N CYS A 343 22.86 5.76 -5.07
CA CYS A 343 23.84 4.74 -4.76
C CYS A 343 24.83 5.32 -3.73
N LEU A 344 24.94 4.68 -2.58
CA LEU A 344 25.78 5.12 -1.48
C LEU A 344 27.23 4.59 -1.53
N ASP A 345 27.60 3.93 -2.63
CA ASP A 345 28.95 3.35 -2.77
C ASP A 345 30.01 4.45 -2.86
N GLU A 346 31.00 4.41 -1.95
CA GLU A 346 32.16 5.29 -1.91
C GLU A 346 33.39 4.55 -2.47
N LYS A 347 33.54 4.55 -3.78
CA LYS A 347 34.58 3.77 -4.49
C LYS A 347 35.99 4.14 -4.08
N ASP A 348 36.24 5.41 -3.77
CA ASP A 348 37.56 5.92 -3.39
C ASP A 348 38.03 5.40 -2.02
N LYS A 349 37.04 4.99 -1.19
CA LYS A 349 37.30 4.41 0.13
C LYS A 349 37.13 2.88 0.15
N ASP A 350 36.87 2.25 -1.00
CA ASP A 350 36.52 0.83 -1.13
C ASP A 350 35.30 0.42 -0.28
N LEU A 351 34.37 1.35 -0.01
CA LEU A 351 33.12 1.11 0.72
C LEU A 351 31.95 0.92 -0.26
N TYR A 352 31.26 -0.19 -0.17
CA TYR A 352 30.20 -0.57 -1.11
C TYR A 352 28.88 -0.85 -0.38
N TYR A 353 28.22 0.23 0.03
CA TYR A 353 26.96 0.18 0.79
C TYR A 353 25.81 -0.48 0.03
N ASP A 354 25.81 -0.39 -1.29
CA ASP A 354 24.79 -0.95 -2.17
C ASP A 354 25.38 -2.02 -3.10
N GLY A 355 26.71 -2.05 -3.27
CA GLY A 355 27.41 -3.00 -4.11
C GLY A 355 27.10 -2.83 -5.61
N PHE A 356 26.76 -1.61 -6.05
CA PHE A 356 26.49 -1.31 -7.45
C PHE A 356 27.81 -1.03 -8.19
N SER A 357 28.56 -2.08 -8.49
CA SER A 357 29.90 -2.00 -9.05
C SER A 357 30.19 -3.10 -10.06
N ASP A 358 30.99 -2.76 -11.10
CA ASP A 358 31.49 -3.72 -12.10
C ASP A 358 32.78 -4.44 -11.67
N ARG A 359 33.37 -4.06 -10.51
CA ARG A 359 34.58 -4.73 -9.99
C ARG A 359 34.26 -6.18 -9.63
N GLU A 360 35.05 -7.12 -10.15
CA GLU A 360 34.84 -8.56 -9.91
C GLU A 360 34.86 -8.92 -8.41
N ALA A 361 35.69 -8.26 -7.61
CA ALA A 361 35.75 -8.47 -6.17
C ALA A 361 34.41 -8.10 -5.50
N VAL A 362 33.82 -6.95 -5.87
CA VAL A 362 32.53 -6.48 -5.35
C VAL A 362 31.40 -7.40 -5.80
N LYS A 363 31.36 -7.76 -7.09
CA LYS A 363 30.35 -8.66 -7.63
C LYS A 363 30.33 -10.02 -6.96
N LYS A 364 31.53 -10.57 -6.63
CA LYS A 364 31.65 -11.86 -5.92
C LYS A 364 31.29 -11.76 -4.45
N ALA A 365 31.60 -10.63 -3.81
CA ALA A 365 31.31 -10.40 -2.39
C ALA A 365 29.82 -10.08 -2.14
N LEU A 366 29.12 -9.50 -3.12
CA LEU A 366 27.71 -9.17 -3.04
C LEU A 366 26.84 -10.42 -3.22
N ILE A 367 26.21 -10.86 -2.14
CA ILE A 367 25.34 -12.03 -2.10
C ILE A 367 23.95 -11.60 -1.60
N VAL A 368 22.96 -11.62 -2.48
CA VAL A 368 21.54 -11.40 -2.18
C VAL A 368 20.74 -12.40 -3.00
N PRO A 369 20.64 -13.65 -2.58
CA PRO A 369 20.13 -14.76 -3.39
C PRO A 369 18.72 -14.56 -3.90
N ASP A 370 18.44 -15.04 -5.11
CA ASP A 370 17.16 -14.88 -5.80
C ASP A 370 15.99 -15.50 -5.03
N TYR A 371 16.21 -16.55 -4.24
CA TYR A 371 15.18 -17.18 -3.42
C TYR A 371 14.70 -16.29 -2.24
N LEU A 372 15.43 -15.25 -1.87
CA LEU A 372 14.95 -14.25 -0.91
C LEU A 372 13.82 -13.38 -1.47
N PHE A 373 13.70 -13.34 -2.80
CA PHE A 373 12.65 -12.56 -3.47
C PHE A 373 11.46 -13.42 -3.87
N PHE A 374 11.72 -14.63 -4.40
CA PHE A 374 10.70 -15.55 -4.88
C PHE A 374 10.92 -16.93 -4.26
N GLY A 375 9.86 -17.57 -3.85
CA GLY A 375 9.91 -18.95 -3.43
C GLY A 375 9.59 -19.21 -1.97
N GLU A 376 8.87 -20.30 -1.76
CA GLU A 376 8.42 -20.76 -0.46
C GLU A 376 9.26 -21.93 0.06
N GLU A 377 9.96 -22.63 -0.82
CA GLU A 377 10.58 -23.93 -0.49
C GLU A 377 11.83 -23.77 0.36
N VAL A 378 12.69 -22.81 0.05
CA VAL A 378 13.97 -22.58 0.73
C VAL A 378 13.75 -21.98 2.14
N GLY A 379 12.66 -21.24 2.29
CA GLY A 379 12.27 -20.62 3.56
C GLY A 379 11.54 -21.54 4.55
N LYS A 380 11.40 -22.85 4.26
CA LYS A 380 10.74 -23.79 5.18
C LYS A 380 11.65 -24.19 6.34
N ASN A 381 11.07 -24.25 7.55
CA ASN A 381 11.75 -24.73 8.77
C ASN A 381 13.01 -23.93 9.16
N ILE A 382 12.96 -22.62 9.02
CA ILE A 382 14.05 -21.73 9.45
C ILE A 382 14.03 -21.60 10.97
N ASP A 383 15.21 -21.72 11.59
CA ASP A 383 15.36 -21.46 13.02
C ASP A 383 15.58 -19.97 13.27
N LEU A 384 14.58 -19.30 13.81
CA LEU A 384 14.61 -17.91 14.25
C LEU A 384 14.52 -17.78 15.78
N SER A 385 14.71 -18.89 16.52
CA SER A 385 14.55 -18.91 17.97
C SER A 385 15.55 -18.00 18.70
N GLU A 386 16.77 -17.87 18.21
CA GLU A 386 17.79 -16.99 18.73
C GLU A 386 17.41 -15.51 18.53
N TRP A 387 16.95 -15.17 17.34
CA TRP A 387 16.52 -13.82 17.01
C TRP A 387 15.38 -13.28 17.90
N TYR A 388 14.39 -14.13 18.14
CA TYR A 388 13.23 -13.75 18.95
C TYR A 388 13.37 -14.08 20.44
N GLY A 389 14.42 -14.79 20.86
CA GLY A 389 14.51 -15.32 22.22
C GLY A 389 13.39 -16.33 22.55
N ASP A 390 12.73 -16.90 21.53
CA ASP A 390 11.57 -17.78 21.68
C ASP A 390 11.79 -19.14 21.01
N LYS A 391 11.82 -20.20 21.84
CA LYS A 391 12.00 -21.59 21.37
C LYS A 391 10.88 -22.07 20.42
N LYS A 392 9.71 -21.41 20.40
CA LYS A 392 8.62 -21.72 19.48
C LYS A 392 8.94 -21.33 18.04
N LYS A 393 9.90 -20.43 17.84
CA LYS A 393 10.35 -19.94 16.53
C LYS A 393 11.46 -20.81 15.87
N LYS A 394 11.62 -22.06 16.28
CA LYS A 394 12.59 -23.00 15.67
C LYS A 394 12.20 -23.52 14.29
N LYS A 395 10.93 -23.41 13.93
CA LYS A 395 10.42 -23.87 12.62
C LYS A 395 9.49 -22.82 12.04
N VAL A 396 10.07 -21.73 11.60
CA VAL A 396 9.34 -20.66 10.89
C VAL A 396 9.42 -20.94 9.40
N SER A 397 8.33 -20.66 8.69
CA SER A 397 8.33 -20.66 7.23
C SER A 397 8.28 -19.22 6.75
N ALA A 398 9.39 -18.73 6.23
CA ALA A 398 9.48 -17.44 5.55
C ALA A 398 9.29 -17.63 4.04
N ARG A 399 8.72 -16.63 3.38
CA ARG A 399 8.53 -16.57 1.93
C ARG A 399 9.47 -15.55 1.33
N GLY A 400 9.66 -15.59 0.02
CA GLY A 400 10.32 -14.49 -0.68
C GLY A 400 9.57 -13.16 -0.49
N ILE A 401 10.30 -12.06 -0.41
CA ILE A 401 9.69 -10.76 -0.10
C ILE A 401 8.67 -10.31 -1.17
N ILE A 402 8.91 -10.63 -2.44
CA ILE A 402 7.95 -10.35 -3.51
C ILE A 402 6.66 -11.15 -3.32
N ASP A 403 6.77 -12.40 -2.91
CA ASP A 403 5.60 -13.24 -2.63
C ASP A 403 4.83 -12.73 -1.41
N ILE A 404 5.52 -12.22 -0.38
CA ILE A 404 4.88 -11.53 0.73
C ILE A 404 4.09 -10.32 0.20
N LEU A 405 4.74 -9.44 -0.57
CA LEU A 405 4.10 -8.23 -1.08
C LEU A 405 2.88 -8.53 -1.97
N LYS A 406 2.92 -9.58 -2.79
CA LYS A 406 1.79 -10.01 -3.64
C LYS A 406 0.56 -10.49 -2.88
N ARG A 407 0.71 -10.93 -1.64
CA ARG A 407 -0.40 -11.46 -0.82
C ARG A 407 -1.31 -10.39 -0.26
N TYR A 408 -0.78 -9.18 -0.09
CA TYR A 408 -1.48 -8.08 0.54
C TYR A 408 -1.93 -7.06 -0.49
N ASN A 409 -3.10 -6.46 -0.25
CA ASN A 409 -3.53 -5.30 -1.01
C ASN A 409 -2.80 -4.07 -0.49
N PHE A 410 -2.24 -3.31 -1.43
CA PHE A 410 -1.63 -2.01 -1.17
C PHE A 410 -2.49 -0.94 -1.80
N THR A 411 -2.89 0.04 -1.02
CA THR A 411 -3.61 1.21 -1.52
C THR A 411 -2.69 2.42 -1.58
N VAL A 412 -2.89 3.23 -2.58
CA VAL A 412 -2.28 4.57 -2.70
C VAL A 412 -3.34 5.66 -2.47
N GLU A 413 -4.57 5.24 -2.24
CA GLU A 413 -5.69 6.09 -1.88
C GLU A 413 -5.63 6.45 -0.40
N GLU A 414 -5.92 7.69 -0.07
CA GLU A 414 -5.95 8.11 1.33
C GLU A 414 -7.11 7.47 2.07
N ASN A 415 -6.78 6.88 3.22
CA ASN A 415 -7.78 6.56 4.23
C ASN A 415 -8.21 7.85 4.93
N THR A 416 -9.52 8.01 5.12
CA THR A 416 -10.09 9.11 5.89
C THR A 416 -10.48 8.62 7.28
N PRO A 417 -10.75 9.50 8.24
CA PRO A 417 -11.29 9.09 9.53
C PRO A 417 -12.59 8.29 9.44
N PHE A 418 -13.36 8.50 8.36
CA PHE A 418 -14.68 7.90 8.14
C PHE A 418 -14.65 6.65 7.24
N ASP A 419 -13.64 6.52 6.39
CA ASP A 419 -13.54 5.44 5.40
C ASP A 419 -12.12 4.91 5.33
N LYS A 420 -11.94 3.67 5.82
CA LYS A 420 -10.66 2.96 5.81
C LYS A 420 -10.76 1.74 4.92
N GLU A 421 -9.85 1.63 3.96
CA GLU A 421 -9.66 0.41 3.19
C GLU A 421 -8.84 -0.60 3.99
N VAL A 422 -9.25 -1.86 4.01
CA VAL A 422 -8.50 -2.97 4.64
C VAL A 422 -7.37 -3.37 3.70
N SER A 423 -6.37 -2.52 3.62
CA SER A 423 -5.18 -2.61 2.77
C SER A 423 -4.01 -1.89 3.44
N LEU A 424 -2.82 -2.11 2.90
CA LEU A 424 -1.60 -1.45 3.38
C LEU A 424 -1.44 -0.11 2.64
N ASP A 425 -1.30 0.96 3.38
CA ASP A 425 -1.14 2.33 2.85
C ASP A 425 0.32 2.83 2.96
N PRO A 426 0.69 3.97 2.34
CA PRO A 426 2.05 4.49 2.39
C PRO A 426 2.58 4.82 3.78
N GLU A 427 1.73 5.06 4.79
CA GLU A 427 2.14 5.24 6.19
C GLU A 427 2.88 4.01 6.73
N LEU A 428 2.61 2.84 6.12
CA LEU A 428 3.29 1.59 6.42
C LEU A 428 4.82 1.71 6.31
N LEU A 429 5.34 2.46 5.34
CA LEU A 429 6.78 2.65 5.15
C LEU A 429 7.45 3.17 6.41
N GLY A 430 6.88 4.18 7.03
CA GLY A 430 7.40 4.74 8.27
C GLY A 430 7.37 3.77 9.43
N LYS A 431 6.26 3.05 9.58
CA LYS A 431 6.12 2.02 10.61
C LYS A 431 7.08 0.84 10.39
N VAL A 432 7.34 0.46 9.12
CA VAL A 432 8.36 -0.56 8.79
C VAL A 432 9.72 -0.11 9.27
N PHE A 433 10.12 1.12 8.96
CA PHE A 433 11.40 1.67 9.41
C PHE A 433 11.52 1.66 10.92
N GLU A 434 10.54 2.23 11.60
CA GLU A 434 10.54 2.33 13.06
C GLU A 434 10.65 0.95 13.73
N ASN A 435 9.90 -0.03 13.24
CA ASN A 435 9.89 -1.37 13.83
C ASN A 435 11.12 -2.21 13.48
N LEU A 436 11.63 -2.14 12.25
CA LEU A 436 12.84 -2.87 11.86
C LEU A 436 14.10 -2.30 12.52
N LEU A 437 14.23 -0.97 12.58
CA LEU A 437 15.32 -0.31 13.30
C LEU A 437 15.23 -0.58 14.80
N ALA A 438 14.03 -0.68 15.37
CA ALA A 438 13.84 -1.03 16.78
C ALA A 438 14.26 -2.46 17.12
N SER A 439 14.19 -3.37 16.17
CA SER A 439 14.57 -4.79 16.34
C SER A 439 16.08 -5.03 16.28
N TYR A 440 16.86 -4.01 15.87
CA TYR A 440 18.26 -4.20 15.46
C TYR A 440 19.28 -4.18 16.59
N ASN A 441 18.98 -3.89 17.84
CA ASN A 441 20.01 -3.84 18.88
C ASN A 441 20.00 -5.08 19.80
N PRO A 442 20.73 -6.16 19.45
CA PRO A 442 20.82 -7.36 20.27
C PRO A 442 21.62 -7.15 21.57
N GLU A 443 22.52 -6.15 21.66
CA GLU A 443 23.39 -5.97 22.83
C GLU A 443 22.72 -5.26 24.00
N THR A 444 21.71 -4.43 23.75
CA THR A 444 21.16 -3.58 24.82
C THR A 444 19.79 -4.00 25.31
N GLN A 445 19.11 -4.96 24.64
CA GLN A 445 17.69 -5.30 24.90
C GLN A 445 16.76 -4.06 25.01
N THR A 446 17.31 -2.90 24.71
CA THR A 446 16.58 -1.65 24.64
C THR A 446 16.26 -1.37 23.19
N THR A 447 14.98 -1.16 22.90
CA THR A 447 14.51 -0.76 21.57
C THR A 447 15.37 0.42 21.08
N ALA A 448 15.82 0.39 19.83
CA ALA A 448 16.54 1.50 19.16
C ALA A 448 15.76 2.82 19.27
N ARG A 449 14.45 2.77 19.50
CA ARG A 449 13.58 3.87 19.95
C ARG A 449 14.19 4.74 21.07
N LYS A 450 14.78 4.11 22.08
CA LYS A 450 15.41 4.85 23.20
C LYS A 450 16.74 5.49 22.83
N GLN A 451 17.43 4.96 21.82
CA GLN A 451 18.74 5.47 21.41
C GLN A 451 18.66 6.56 20.35
N THR A 452 17.73 6.44 19.37
CA THR A 452 17.61 7.42 18.29
C THR A 452 16.65 8.56 18.61
N GLY A 453 15.73 8.36 19.56
CA GLY A 453 14.68 9.33 19.89
C GLY A 453 13.72 9.63 18.73
N SER A 454 13.79 8.84 17.64
CA SER A 454 12.96 9.03 16.47
C SER A 454 11.58 8.42 16.68
N PHE A 455 10.56 9.25 16.59
CA PHE A 455 9.16 8.86 16.64
C PHE A 455 8.48 9.24 15.34
N TYR A 456 7.67 8.34 14.83
CA TYR A 456 6.81 8.64 13.69
C TYR A 456 5.59 9.43 14.15
N THR A 457 5.37 10.59 13.57
CA THR A 457 4.19 11.41 13.91
C THR A 457 2.94 10.73 13.36
N PRO A 458 1.93 10.42 14.20
CA PRO A 458 0.68 9.83 13.75
C PRO A 458 0.02 10.67 12.65
N ARG A 459 -0.63 10.01 11.70
CA ARG A 459 -1.24 10.64 10.52
C ARG A 459 -2.24 11.73 10.88
N GLU A 460 -3.07 11.51 11.90
CA GLU A 460 -4.06 12.49 12.35
C GLU A 460 -3.40 13.80 12.78
N ILE A 461 -2.22 13.71 13.43
CA ILE A 461 -1.46 14.89 13.85
C ILE A 461 -0.85 15.57 12.62
N VAL A 462 -0.27 14.81 11.69
CA VAL A 462 0.30 15.37 10.45
C VAL A 462 -0.79 16.06 9.64
N GLN A 463 -1.96 15.45 9.48
CA GLN A 463 -3.09 16.07 8.80
C GLN A 463 -3.50 17.38 9.45
N TYR A 464 -3.66 17.39 10.77
CA TYR A 464 -4.00 18.60 11.52
C TYR A 464 -2.95 19.71 11.31
N MET A 465 -1.65 19.36 11.38
CA MET A 465 -0.56 20.32 11.17
C MET A 465 -0.59 20.89 9.73
N VAL A 466 -0.83 20.06 8.74
CA VAL A 466 -0.92 20.49 7.34
C VAL A 466 -2.14 21.38 7.12
N ASP A 467 -3.31 20.98 7.60
CA ASP A 467 -4.55 21.73 7.47
C ASP A 467 -4.44 23.12 8.11
N GLU A 468 -3.96 23.21 9.35
CA GLU A 468 -3.76 24.48 10.04
C GLU A 468 -2.70 25.37 9.35
N SER A 469 -1.63 24.76 8.84
CA SER A 469 -0.59 25.49 8.10
C SER A 469 -1.12 26.08 6.81
N LEU A 470 -1.93 25.32 6.06
CA LEU A 470 -2.55 25.80 4.82
C LEU A 470 -3.60 26.88 5.09
N VAL A 471 -4.43 26.73 6.11
CA VAL A 471 -5.38 27.78 6.53
C VAL A 471 -4.62 29.05 6.90
N ALA A 472 -3.57 28.97 7.71
CA ALA A 472 -2.74 30.12 8.08
C ALA A 472 -2.07 30.78 6.87
N HIS A 473 -1.58 29.97 5.92
CA HIS A 473 -1.00 30.47 4.67
C HIS A 473 -2.04 31.25 3.84
N LEU A 474 -3.24 30.69 3.65
CA LEU A 474 -4.31 31.33 2.88
C LEU A 474 -4.82 32.61 3.56
N LYS A 475 -4.97 32.61 4.88
CA LYS A 475 -5.31 33.81 5.65
C LYS A 475 -4.31 34.94 5.38
N ARG A 476 -3.02 34.63 5.41
CA ARG A 476 -1.95 35.61 5.19
C ARG A 476 -1.88 36.12 3.76
N THR A 477 -2.17 35.28 2.77
CA THR A 477 -1.92 35.60 1.35
C THR A 477 -3.16 36.03 0.59
N VAL A 478 -4.35 35.61 1.01
CA VAL A 478 -5.62 35.94 0.35
C VAL A 478 -6.51 36.81 1.23
N GLY A 479 -6.59 36.51 2.54
CA GLY A 479 -7.35 37.32 3.50
C GLY A 479 -7.98 36.50 4.63
N ASP A 480 -8.20 37.14 5.77
CA ASP A 480 -8.78 36.51 6.96
C ASP A 480 -10.29 36.28 6.88
N ASP A 481 -10.99 37.08 6.06
CA ASP A 481 -12.45 37.07 5.96
C ASP A 481 -13.04 35.74 5.47
N LEU A 482 -12.21 34.90 4.88
CA LEU A 482 -12.60 33.61 4.29
C LEU A 482 -12.19 32.39 5.15
N GLU A 483 -11.81 32.57 6.42
CA GLU A 483 -11.32 31.46 7.25
C GLU A 483 -12.33 30.31 7.34
N THR A 484 -13.61 30.60 7.47
CA THR A 484 -14.66 29.54 7.52
C THR A 484 -14.68 28.73 6.24
N GLN A 485 -14.57 29.37 5.08
CA GLN A 485 -14.53 28.72 3.79
C GLN A 485 -13.22 27.92 3.59
N TYR A 486 -12.09 28.44 4.08
CA TYR A 486 -10.83 27.68 4.07
C TYR A 486 -10.94 26.41 4.92
N ARG A 487 -11.51 26.49 6.13
CA ARG A 487 -11.75 25.32 6.97
C ARG A 487 -12.73 24.33 6.35
N GLN A 488 -13.78 24.81 5.65
CA GLN A 488 -14.66 23.94 4.87
C GLN A 488 -13.90 23.25 3.74
N LEU A 489 -13.00 23.94 3.08
CA LEU A 489 -12.15 23.37 2.01
C LEU A 489 -11.25 22.25 2.54
N MET A 490 -10.78 22.35 3.82
CA MET A 490 -9.98 21.31 4.48
C MET A 490 -10.80 20.08 4.90
N GLN A 491 -12.13 20.17 4.92
CA GLN A 491 -12.97 19.01 5.26
C GLN A 491 -13.06 18.05 4.08
N TYR A 492 -13.08 16.74 4.36
CA TYR A 492 -13.30 15.69 3.35
C TYR A 492 -14.78 15.68 2.95
N THR A 493 -15.22 16.72 2.26
CA THR A 493 -16.63 16.84 1.85
C THR A 493 -16.72 17.14 0.36
N ASP A 494 -17.76 16.62 -0.31
CA ASP A 494 -18.13 16.99 -1.68
C ASP A 494 -18.97 18.29 -1.71
N GLU A 495 -19.09 18.97 -0.58
CA GLU A 495 -19.81 20.22 -0.52
C GLU A 495 -19.07 21.30 -1.29
N VAL A 496 -19.78 21.97 -2.18
CA VAL A 496 -19.20 23.06 -2.97
C VAL A 496 -18.99 24.24 -2.05
N VAL A 497 -17.74 24.57 -1.79
CA VAL A 497 -17.40 25.80 -1.07
C VAL A 497 -17.60 26.97 -2.03
N ASN A 498 -18.42 27.92 -1.63
CA ASN A 498 -18.76 29.08 -2.48
C ASN A 498 -17.64 30.12 -2.39
N PHE A 499 -16.90 30.28 -3.49
CA PHE A 499 -15.95 31.36 -3.72
C PHE A 499 -16.33 32.13 -4.98
N THR A 500 -16.03 33.43 -5.02
CA THR A 500 -16.07 34.19 -6.26
C THR A 500 -14.96 33.72 -7.21
N GLU A 501 -15.10 34.02 -8.51
CA GLU A 501 -14.10 33.63 -9.50
C GLU A 501 -12.72 34.27 -9.21
N GLU A 502 -12.74 35.48 -8.67
CA GLU A 502 -11.53 36.19 -8.28
C GLU A 502 -10.86 35.57 -7.05
N GLN A 503 -11.64 35.24 -6.02
CA GLN A 503 -11.16 34.51 -4.84
C GLN A 503 -10.56 33.15 -5.21
N ARG A 504 -11.20 32.41 -6.11
CA ARG A 504 -10.64 31.14 -6.61
C ARG A 504 -9.27 31.31 -7.25
N LYS A 505 -9.14 32.31 -8.12
CA LYS A 505 -7.85 32.61 -8.78
C LYS A 505 -6.78 32.97 -7.76
N GLN A 506 -7.11 33.83 -6.79
CA GLN A 506 -6.18 34.23 -5.73
C GLN A 506 -5.75 33.02 -4.87
N ILE A 507 -6.70 32.18 -4.46
CA ILE A 507 -6.41 30.97 -3.69
C ILE A 507 -5.51 30.02 -4.49
N MET A 508 -5.85 29.76 -5.75
CA MET A 508 -5.04 28.91 -6.63
C MET A 508 -3.62 29.47 -6.81
N GLN A 509 -3.49 30.77 -7.06
CA GLN A 509 -2.18 31.42 -7.21
C GLN A 509 -1.37 31.36 -5.91
N SER A 510 -2.01 31.56 -4.76
CA SER A 510 -1.38 31.45 -3.45
C SER A 510 -0.84 30.03 -3.19
N LEU A 511 -1.67 29.02 -3.48
CA LEU A 511 -1.26 27.62 -3.35
C LEU A 511 -0.12 27.25 -4.31
N TYR A 512 -0.16 27.69 -5.57
CA TYR A 512 0.91 27.47 -6.54
C TYR A 512 2.26 28.06 -6.11
N ASN A 513 2.24 29.18 -5.41
CA ASN A 513 3.44 29.85 -4.93
C ASN A 513 3.86 29.40 -3.51
N CYS A 514 3.09 28.50 -2.89
CA CYS A 514 3.37 28.00 -1.55
C CYS A 514 4.66 27.18 -1.55
N LYS A 515 5.59 27.54 -0.67
CA LYS A 515 6.80 26.77 -0.42
C LYS A 515 6.64 26.04 0.89
N VAL A 516 6.80 24.74 0.85
CA VAL A 516 6.68 23.88 2.03
C VAL A 516 8.07 23.40 2.43
N LEU A 517 8.41 23.53 3.70
CA LEU A 517 9.62 23.01 4.31
C LEU A 517 9.25 22.23 5.55
N ASP A 518 9.63 20.97 5.59
CA ASP A 518 9.63 20.18 6.82
C ASP A 518 11.07 20.05 7.33
N PRO A 519 11.45 20.79 8.38
CA PRO A 519 12.82 20.79 8.89
C PRO A 519 13.20 19.49 9.64
N ALA A 520 12.21 18.65 9.97
CA ALA A 520 12.40 17.39 10.67
C ALA A 520 12.13 16.17 9.76
N CYS A 521 12.06 16.38 8.45
CA CYS A 521 11.72 15.34 7.49
C CYS A 521 12.79 14.25 7.42
N VAL A 522 12.56 13.15 8.10
CA VAL A 522 13.33 11.90 7.96
C VAL A 522 12.69 11.01 6.88
N LEU A 523 11.37 11.12 6.69
CA LEU A 523 10.58 10.43 5.68
C LEU A 523 9.44 11.36 5.26
N GLU A 524 9.25 11.54 3.98
CA GLU A 524 8.42 12.52 3.26
C GLU A 524 6.90 12.48 3.55
N LEU A 525 6.43 11.95 4.68
CA LEU A 525 4.99 11.79 4.98
C LEU A 525 4.27 13.14 5.04
N SER A 526 4.85 14.13 5.70
CA SER A 526 4.25 15.48 5.81
C SER A 526 4.19 16.17 4.45
N LEU A 527 5.24 16.04 3.63
CA LEU A 527 5.26 16.56 2.27
C LEU A 527 4.24 15.83 1.38
N TRP A 528 4.11 14.50 1.54
CA TRP A 528 3.15 13.70 0.80
C TRP A 528 1.70 14.06 1.16
N VAL A 529 1.38 14.21 2.45
CA VAL A 529 0.06 14.68 2.91
C VAL A 529 -0.23 16.08 2.37
N CYS A 530 0.76 16.98 2.37
CA CYS A 530 0.63 18.32 1.81
C CYS A 530 0.36 18.28 0.30
N CYS A 531 1.08 17.45 -0.46
CA CYS A 531 0.85 17.27 -1.91
C CYS A 531 -0.54 16.71 -2.21
N ASN A 532 -1.01 15.72 -1.44
CA ASN A 532 -2.35 15.17 -1.62
C ASN A 532 -3.44 16.20 -1.32
N ARG A 533 -3.30 16.95 -0.23
CA ARG A 533 -4.21 18.07 0.07
C ARG A 533 -4.24 19.09 -1.05
N TRP A 534 -3.09 19.39 -1.59
CA TRP A 534 -2.94 20.31 -2.72
C TRP A 534 -3.68 19.82 -3.98
N CYS A 535 -3.55 18.55 -4.32
CA CYS A 535 -4.27 17.95 -5.44
C CYS A 535 -5.79 18.01 -5.23
N ILE A 536 -6.28 17.73 -4.00
CA ILE A 536 -7.69 17.84 -3.66
C ILE A 536 -8.19 19.29 -3.83
N PHE A 537 -7.43 20.28 -3.35
CA PHE A 537 -7.79 21.70 -3.49
C PHE A 537 -7.85 22.14 -4.94
N LEU A 538 -6.86 21.76 -5.74
CA LEU A 538 -6.86 22.05 -7.16
C LEU A 538 -8.06 21.41 -7.86
N ALA A 539 -8.43 20.20 -7.50
CA ALA A 539 -9.60 19.53 -8.06
C ALA A 539 -10.93 20.21 -7.66
N VAL A 540 -11.04 20.73 -6.42
CA VAL A 540 -12.25 21.42 -5.93
C VAL A 540 -12.33 22.86 -6.48
N LEU A 541 -11.20 23.53 -6.60
CA LEU A 541 -11.13 24.93 -7.05
C LEU A 541 -11.13 25.09 -8.57
N THR A 542 -10.68 24.06 -9.31
CA THR A 542 -10.72 24.09 -10.77
C THR A 542 -12.16 23.85 -11.21
N PRO A 543 -12.86 24.81 -11.84
CA PRO A 543 -14.15 24.55 -12.41
C PRO A 543 -13.97 23.41 -13.39
N ILE A 544 -14.76 22.35 -13.20
CA ILE A 544 -14.75 21.17 -14.05
C ILE A 544 -14.99 21.65 -15.48
N ILE A 545 -13.94 21.72 -16.29
CA ILE A 545 -14.05 21.70 -17.74
C ILE A 545 -14.52 20.26 -18.07
N ARG A 546 -15.72 19.94 -17.62
CA ARG A 546 -16.49 18.74 -17.96
C ARG A 546 -17.57 19.13 -18.98
N ASN A 547 -17.14 19.80 -20.07
CA ASN A 547 -17.94 19.83 -21.28
C ASN A 547 -17.01 19.87 -22.49
N GLY A 548 -16.92 18.74 -23.17
CA GLY A 548 -16.54 18.69 -24.55
C GLY A 548 -15.07 18.56 -24.86
N ARG A 549 -14.55 17.34 -24.75
CA ARG A 549 -13.81 16.76 -25.87
C ARG A 549 -14.05 15.26 -25.87
N ARG A 550 -14.71 14.83 -26.95
CA ARG A 550 -14.87 13.43 -27.38
C ARG A 550 -13.54 12.77 -27.67
#